data_80e23b2a4923e8f5acfcd58aa9e905e2
#
_entry.id   80e23b2a4923e8f5acfcd58aa9e905e2
#
_cell.length_a   1.000
_cell.length_b   1.000
_cell.length_c   1.000
_cell.angle_alpha   90.00
_cell.angle_beta   90.00
_cell.angle_gamma   90.00
#
_symmetry.space_group_name_H-M   'P 1'
#
loop_
_entity.id
_entity.type
_entity.pdbx_description
1 polymer ?
#
loop_
_entity_poly.entity_id
_entity_poly.type
_entity_poly.pdbx_seq_one_letter_code
_entity_poly.pdbx_strand_id
1 'polypeptide(L)'
;MQPVPGCELEARAYVLGGGTYEAPGQLVGDFLAARPSVQFGGVQPSYQPGVKLGDLAQVLPDYAVQAMREALPVFGRKIRGYDMADAVMTGVETRTSSPLRITRGTGFQSLNTRGLYPAGEGAGYAGG
;
A
#
# COMPACT_ATOMS: atom_id res chain seq x y z
N MET A 1 -13.77 6.88 -20.58
CA MET A 1 -12.44 6.94 -19.92
C MET A 1 -12.25 5.61 -19.21
N GLN A 2 -11.25 4.83 -19.61
CA GLN A 2 -10.95 3.58 -18.89
C GLN A 2 -10.38 3.95 -17.51
N PRO A 3 -10.83 3.30 -16.41
CA PRO A 3 -10.28 3.55 -15.10
C PRO A 3 -8.78 3.21 -15.09
N VAL A 4 -7.99 4.07 -14.47
CA VAL A 4 -6.57 3.77 -14.24
C VAL A 4 -6.51 2.52 -13.35
N PRO A 5 -5.79 1.45 -13.72
CA PRO A 5 -5.82 0.17 -13.01
C PRO A 5 -5.59 0.28 -11.49
N GLY A 6 -4.74 1.21 -11.05
CA GLY A 6 -4.49 1.46 -9.63
C GLY A 6 -5.70 2.00 -8.86
N CYS A 7 -6.52 2.85 -9.48
CA CYS A 7 -7.71 3.42 -8.84
C CYS A 7 -8.79 2.36 -8.53
N GLU A 8 -8.88 1.32 -9.35
CA GLU A 8 -9.85 0.23 -9.11
C GLU A 8 -9.43 -0.61 -7.89
N LEU A 9 -8.15 -0.92 -7.76
CA LEU A 9 -7.62 -1.66 -6.61
C LEU A 9 -7.79 -0.86 -5.30
N GLU A 10 -7.53 0.44 -5.33
CA GLU A 10 -7.75 1.33 -4.18
C GLU A 10 -9.23 1.42 -3.79
N ALA A 11 -10.13 1.50 -4.77
CA ALA A 11 -11.57 1.49 -4.51
C ALA A 11 -12.03 0.17 -3.85
N ARG A 12 -11.54 -0.96 -4.33
CA ARG A 12 -11.80 -2.28 -3.70
C ARG A 12 -11.22 -2.36 -2.30
N ALA A 13 -10.00 -1.84 -2.08
CA ALA A 13 -9.38 -1.77 -0.76
C ALA A 13 -10.19 -0.91 0.21
N TYR A 14 -10.70 0.23 -0.25
CA TYR A 14 -11.59 1.08 0.55
C TYR A 14 -12.84 0.33 1.02
N VAL A 15 -13.48 -0.43 0.13
CA VAL A 15 -14.66 -1.25 0.47
C VAL A 15 -14.29 -2.36 1.45
N LEU A 16 -13.18 -3.09 1.20
CA LEU A 16 -12.72 -4.16 2.10
C LEU A 16 -12.33 -3.61 3.47
N GLY A 17 -11.75 -2.41 3.54
CA GLY A 17 -11.45 -1.67 4.76
C GLY A 17 -12.69 -1.14 5.51
N GLY A 18 -13.89 -1.35 4.98
CA GLY A 18 -15.15 -0.99 5.63
C GLY A 18 -15.71 0.36 5.23
N GLY A 19 -15.21 0.99 4.17
CA GLY A 19 -15.69 2.28 3.69
C GLY A 19 -15.32 3.45 4.60
N THR A 20 -14.28 3.29 5.40
CA THR A 20 -13.72 4.30 6.30
C THR A 20 -12.27 4.59 5.93
N TYR A 21 -11.51 5.26 6.79
CA TYR A 21 -10.07 5.45 6.62
C TYR A 21 -9.23 4.28 7.15
N GLU A 22 -9.86 3.22 7.66
CA GLU A 22 -9.15 2.00 8.03
C GLU A 22 -8.60 1.29 6.80
N ALA A 23 -7.37 0.81 6.89
CA ALA A 23 -6.78 0.02 5.82
C ALA A 23 -7.23 -1.44 5.92
N PRO A 24 -7.54 -2.13 4.80
CA PRO A 24 -7.69 -3.57 4.85
C PRO A 24 -6.36 -4.22 5.19
N GLY A 25 -6.39 -5.25 6.02
CA GLY A 25 -5.21 -5.97 6.43
C GLY A 25 -5.42 -7.46 6.55
N GLN A 26 -4.33 -8.19 6.60
CA GLN A 26 -4.31 -9.64 6.77
C GLN A 26 -3.02 -10.07 7.44
N LEU A 27 -3.07 -11.10 8.27
CA LEU A 27 -1.85 -11.68 8.83
C LEU A 27 -1.11 -12.47 7.74
N VAL A 28 0.22 -12.40 7.76
CA VAL A 28 1.07 -13.11 6.79
C VAL A 28 0.78 -14.62 6.80
N GLY A 29 0.65 -15.24 7.96
CA GLY A 29 0.33 -16.67 8.07
C GLY A 29 -1.01 -17.03 7.42
N ASP A 30 -2.03 -16.21 7.60
CA ASP A 30 -3.35 -16.42 6.99
C ASP A 30 -3.32 -16.17 5.48
N PHE A 31 -2.59 -15.14 5.03
CA PHE A 31 -2.39 -14.88 3.61
C PHE A 31 -1.70 -16.04 2.89
N LEU A 32 -0.65 -16.61 3.49
CA LEU A 32 0.04 -17.79 2.96
C LEU A 32 -0.86 -19.02 2.96
N ALA A 33 -1.73 -19.16 3.97
CA ALA A 33 -2.70 -20.26 4.07
C ALA A 33 -3.98 -20.04 3.24
N ALA A 34 -4.06 -18.95 2.47
CA ALA A 34 -5.20 -18.59 1.64
C ALA A 34 -6.54 -18.51 2.42
N ARG A 35 -6.52 -17.92 3.60
CA ARG A 35 -7.71 -17.73 4.44
C ARG A 35 -7.78 -16.30 4.98
N PRO A 36 -8.99 -15.75 5.22
CA PRO A 36 -9.13 -14.43 5.81
C PRO A 36 -8.61 -14.39 7.24
N SER A 37 -8.11 -13.23 7.68
CA SER A 37 -7.78 -12.97 9.08
C SER A 37 -8.99 -12.38 9.81
N VAL A 38 -9.20 -12.82 11.06
CA VAL A 38 -10.33 -12.39 11.89
C VAL A 38 -9.91 -11.72 13.19
N GLN A 39 -8.67 -11.93 13.63
CA GLN A 39 -8.11 -11.35 14.86
C GLN A 39 -6.61 -11.12 14.71
N PHE A 40 -6.10 -10.11 15.42
CA PHE A 40 -4.67 -9.85 15.50
C PHE A 40 -3.96 -10.90 16.38
N GLY A 41 -2.69 -11.14 16.07
CA GLY A 41 -1.79 -11.93 16.91
C GLY A 41 -1.02 -11.03 17.89
N GLY A 42 0.24 -11.38 18.13
CA GLY A 42 1.14 -10.62 19.02
C GLY A 42 1.59 -9.28 18.45
N VAL A 43 1.49 -9.11 17.13
CA VAL A 43 1.88 -7.88 16.44
C VAL A 43 0.66 -6.98 16.23
N GLN A 44 0.78 -5.72 16.65
CA GLN A 44 -0.24 -4.71 16.43
C GLN A 44 0.17 -3.80 15.26
N PRO A 45 -0.77 -3.44 14.36
CA PRO A 45 -0.46 -2.54 13.25
C PRO A 45 -0.16 -1.12 13.78
N SER A 46 0.77 -0.43 13.10
CA SER A 46 1.13 0.95 13.42
C SER A 46 0.28 1.99 12.68
N TYR A 47 -0.55 1.58 11.73
CA TYR A 47 -1.40 2.46 10.95
C TYR A 47 -2.49 3.09 11.83
N GLN A 48 -2.42 4.42 12.01
CA GLN A 48 -3.23 5.13 13.01
C GLN A 48 -4.73 5.22 12.73
N PRO A 49 -5.22 5.32 11.48
CA PRO A 49 -6.65 5.21 11.22
C PRO A 49 -7.23 3.85 11.61
N GLY A 50 -6.38 2.83 11.76
CA GLY A 50 -6.77 1.47 12.08
C GLY A 50 -6.68 0.52 10.89
N VAL A 51 -6.70 -0.77 11.21
CA VAL A 51 -6.66 -1.86 10.22
C VAL A 51 -7.85 -2.76 10.42
N LYS A 52 -8.65 -2.92 9.37
CA LYS A 52 -9.73 -3.90 9.33
C LYS A 52 -9.22 -5.19 8.73
N LEU A 53 -9.23 -6.25 9.50
CA LEU A 53 -8.79 -7.56 9.03
C LEU A 53 -9.77 -8.18 8.04
N GLY A 54 -9.22 -8.90 7.06
CA GLY A 54 -9.97 -9.57 6.02
C GLY A 54 -9.07 -10.43 5.14
N ASP A 55 -9.41 -10.52 3.86
CA ASP A 55 -8.69 -11.28 2.85
C ASP A 55 -8.23 -10.34 1.73
N LEU A 56 -6.93 -10.02 1.69
CA LEU A 56 -6.34 -9.14 0.68
C LEU A 56 -6.39 -9.74 -0.74
N ALA A 57 -6.56 -11.05 -0.87
CA ALA A 57 -6.76 -11.67 -2.19
C ALA A 57 -8.04 -11.19 -2.89
N GLN A 58 -9.01 -10.62 -2.17
CA GLN A 58 -10.21 -10.03 -2.77
C GLN A 58 -9.95 -8.70 -3.47
N VAL A 59 -8.85 -8.05 -3.17
CA VAL A 59 -8.47 -6.74 -3.72
C VAL A 59 -7.38 -6.86 -4.76
N LEU A 60 -6.37 -7.69 -4.49
CA LEU A 60 -5.21 -7.86 -5.36
C LEU A 60 -5.51 -8.77 -6.55
N PRO A 61 -4.88 -8.55 -7.71
CA PRO A 61 -4.95 -9.48 -8.83
C PRO A 61 -4.35 -10.85 -8.46
N ASP A 62 -4.89 -11.93 -9.01
CA ASP A 62 -4.45 -13.31 -8.71
C ASP A 62 -2.95 -13.53 -8.93
N TYR A 63 -2.39 -12.96 -10.01
CA TYR A 63 -0.95 -13.08 -10.28
C TYR A 63 -0.09 -12.43 -9.20
N ALA A 64 -0.56 -11.31 -8.62
CA ALA A 64 0.15 -10.63 -7.54
C ALA A 64 0.06 -11.43 -6.24
N VAL A 65 -1.12 -11.96 -5.92
CA VAL A 65 -1.33 -12.83 -4.75
C VAL A 65 -0.42 -14.05 -4.81
N GLN A 66 -0.36 -14.71 -5.97
CA GLN A 66 0.49 -15.88 -6.17
C GLN A 66 1.98 -15.51 -6.02
N ALA A 67 2.43 -14.46 -6.69
CA ALA A 67 3.82 -14.00 -6.59
C ALA A 67 4.21 -13.64 -5.15
N MET A 68 3.33 -12.98 -4.41
CA MET A 68 3.58 -12.64 -3.01
C MET A 68 3.65 -13.87 -2.11
N ARG A 69 2.77 -14.88 -2.31
CA ARG A 69 2.81 -16.14 -1.56
C ARG A 69 4.09 -16.92 -1.80
N GLU A 70 4.65 -16.86 -3.00
CA GLU A 70 5.95 -17.46 -3.32
C GLU A 70 7.12 -16.66 -2.73
N ALA A 71 7.04 -15.32 -2.79
CA ALA A 71 8.12 -14.44 -2.38
C ALA A 71 8.29 -14.34 -0.85
N LEU A 72 7.19 -14.26 -0.08
CA LEU A 72 7.25 -14.07 1.37
C LEU A 72 8.11 -15.11 2.09
N PRO A 73 7.97 -16.44 1.85
CA PRO A 73 8.84 -17.42 2.48
C PRO A 73 10.30 -17.33 2.02
N VAL A 74 10.54 -16.87 0.78
CA VAL A 74 11.91 -16.63 0.28
C VAL A 74 12.56 -15.48 1.04
N PHE A 75 11.81 -14.39 1.27
CA PHE A 75 12.28 -13.26 2.06
C PHE A 75 12.47 -13.65 3.53
N GLY A 76 11.59 -14.47 4.10
CA GLY A 76 11.74 -14.97 5.47
C GLY A 76 13.04 -15.76 5.69
N ARG A 77 13.50 -16.50 4.68
CA ARG A 77 14.82 -17.17 4.73
C ARG A 77 16.02 -16.20 4.70
N LYS A 78 15.85 -15.03 4.09
CA LYS A 78 16.90 -14.01 3.97
C LYS A 78 16.87 -13.00 5.12
N ILE A 79 15.68 -12.68 5.60
CA ILE A 79 15.43 -11.67 6.62
C ILE A 79 14.60 -12.33 7.72
N ARG A 80 15.25 -12.66 8.82
CA ARG A 80 14.59 -13.34 9.95
C ARG A 80 13.38 -12.56 10.44
N GLY A 81 12.22 -13.20 10.48
CA GLY A 81 10.96 -12.62 10.95
C GLY A 81 10.15 -11.89 9.88
N TYR A 82 10.65 -11.82 8.62
CA TYR A 82 9.91 -11.16 7.54
C TYR A 82 8.57 -11.86 7.21
N ASP A 83 8.52 -13.17 7.36
CA ASP A 83 7.36 -14.02 7.14
C ASP A 83 6.70 -14.51 8.43
N MET A 84 6.86 -13.77 9.52
CA MET A 84 6.19 -14.10 10.80
C MET A 84 4.69 -14.27 10.58
N ALA A 85 4.12 -15.34 11.14
CA ALA A 85 2.72 -15.67 10.92
C ALA A 85 1.74 -14.58 11.38
N ASP A 86 2.09 -13.85 12.41
CA ASP A 86 1.30 -12.76 13.00
C ASP A 86 1.73 -11.35 12.54
N ALA A 87 2.70 -11.26 11.62
CA ALA A 87 3.01 -9.98 10.97
C ALA A 87 1.79 -9.50 10.18
N VAL A 88 1.51 -8.20 10.24
CA VAL A 88 0.34 -7.59 9.61
C VAL A 88 0.71 -6.98 8.27
N MET A 89 0.05 -7.44 7.21
CA MET A 89 0.08 -6.82 5.90
C MET A 89 -1.09 -5.85 5.80
N THR A 90 -0.86 -4.66 5.27
CA THR A 90 -1.91 -3.69 4.94
C THR A 90 -1.88 -3.39 3.45
N GLY A 91 -3.00 -3.22 2.83
CA GLY A 91 -3.13 -2.95 1.39
C GLY A 91 -4.19 -1.89 1.12
N VAL A 92 -4.19 -1.29 -0.06
CA VAL A 92 -3.16 -1.44 -1.08
C VAL A 92 -2.52 -0.08 -1.31
N GLU A 93 -1.23 -0.07 -1.61
CA GLU A 93 -0.59 1.10 -2.19
C GLU A 93 -0.27 0.78 -3.65
N THR A 94 -0.90 1.52 -4.56
CA THR A 94 -0.81 1.27 -6.01
C THR A 94 -0.33 2.48 -6.80
N ARG A 95 -0.02 3.58 -6.11
CA ARG A 95 0.49 4.80 -6.70
C ARG A 95 1.91 5.06 -6.25
N THR A 96 2.81 5.18 -7.22
CA THR A 96 4.22 5.49 -6.97
C THR A 96 4.54 6.97 -7.15
N SER A 97 3.65 7.74 -7.79
CA SER A 97 3.87 9.16 -8.05
C SER A 97 2.56 9.91 -8.25
N SER A 98 2.58 11.22 -7.93
CA SER A 98 1.46 12.09 -8.19
C SER A 98 1.28 12.33 -9.69
N PRO A 99 0.04 12.32 -10.24
CA PRO A 99 -0.23 12.69 -11.62
C PRO A 99 -0.04 14.19 -11.88
N LEU A 100 0.08 14.99 -10.82
CA LEU A 100 0.25 16.42 -10.86
C LEU A 100 1.62 16.81 -10.29
N ARG A 101 2.21 17.87 -10.87
CA ARG A 101 3.42 18.48 -10.33
C ARG A 101 3.30 20.00 -10.31
N ILE A 102 3.93 20.63 -9.36
CA ILE A 102 4.12 22.08 -9.29
C ILE A 102 5.43 22.40 -9.99
N THR A 103 5.35 22.97 -11.19
CA THR A 103 6.53 23.30 -12.00
C THR A 103 7.34 24.41 -11.33
N ARG A 104 8.66 24.25 -11.31
CA ARG A 104 9.61 25.23 -10.75
C ARG A 104 10.66 25.66 -11.77
N GLY A 105 11.16 26.88 -11.63
CA GLY A 105 12.24 27.42 -12.42
C GLY A 105 13.64 26.99 -11.92
N THR A 106 14.68 27.53 -12.55
CA THR A 106 16.09 27.27 -12.17
C THR A 106 16.45 27.69 -10.74
N GLY A 107 15.72 28.68 -10.19
CA GLY A 107 15.84 29.10 -8.79
C GLY A 107 15.00 28.27 -7.81
N PHE A 108 14.50 27.10 -8.25
CA PHE A 108 13.66 26.17 -7.47
C PHE A 108 12.32 26.72 -6.99
N GLN A 109 12.00 27.98 -7.29
CA GLN A 109 10.70 28.57 -6.95
C GLN A 109 9.65 28.19 -8.00
N SER A 110 8.41 27.99 -7.57
CA SER A 110 7.25 27.77 -8.43
C SER A 110 7.14 28.86 -9.50
N LEU A 111 6.78 28.47 -10.74
CA LEU A 111 6.66 29.41 -11.84
C LEU A 111 5.49 30.39 -11.66
N ASN A 112 4.44 29.98 -10.98
CA ASN A 112 3.21 30.73 -10.85
C ASN A 112 2.89 31.21 -9.42
N THR A 113 3.71 30.83 -8.44
CA THR A 113 3.46 31.20 -7.03
C THR A 113 4.75 31.63 -6.37
N ARG A 114 4.84 32.92 -6.05
CA ARG A 114 6.02 33.50 -5.39
C ARG A 114 6.14 32.96 -3.96
N GLY A 115 7.35 32.61 -3.56
CA GLY A 115 7.65 32.11 -2.21
C GLY A 115 7.36 30.62 -2.01
N LEU A 116 6.83 29.93 -3.03
CA LEU A 116 6.61 28.48 -3.01
C LEU A 116 7.80 27.74 -3.66
N TYR A 117 8.43 26.85 -2.93
CA TYR A 117 9.59 26.05 -3.37
C TYR A 117 9.22 24.56 -3.36
N PRO A 118 8.59 24.03 -4.42
CA PRO A 118 8.21 22.63 -4.48
C PRO A 118 9.45 21.74 -4.53
N ALA A 119 9.41 20.62 -3.78
CA ALA A 119 10.49 19.64 -3.70
C ALA A 119 9.93 18.21 -3.79
N GLY A 120 10.79 17.26 -4.08
CA GLY A 120 10.44 15.85 -4.15
C GLY A 120 9.32 15.58 -5.13
N GLU A 121 8.36 14.76 -4.73
CA GLU A 121 7.24 14.35 -5.57
C GLU A 121 6.36 15.51 -6.01
N GLY A 122 6.14 16.50 -5.13
CA GLY A 122 5.37 17.70 -5.45
C GLY A 122 5.96 18.52 -6.60
N ALA A 123 7.26 18.44 -6.85
CA ALA A 123 7.96 19.04 -7.98
C ALA A 123 8.07 18.13 -9.21
N GLY A 124 7.57 16.89 -9.13
CA GLY A 124 7.68 15.87 -10.17
C GLY A 124 8.99 15.09 -10.17
N TYR A 125 9.73 15.12 -9.07
CA TYR A 125 10.94 14.33 -8.86
C TYR A 125 10.58 13.14 -7.95
N ALA A 126 9.85 12.18 -8.51
CA ALA A 126 9.44 10.99 -7.81
C ALA A 126 10.57 9.97 -7.68
N GLY A 127 10.37 9.02 -6.79
CA GLY A 127 11.31 7.93 -6.59
C GLY A 127 12.17 8.10 -5.34
N GLY A 128 11.75 8.96 -4.45
CA GLY A 128 12.33 9.12 -3.11
C GLY A 128 13.55 10.00 -3.08
#